data_cc900079410b40514172171647d3fefd
#
_entry.id   cc900079410b40514172171647d3fefd
#
_cell.length_a   1.000
_cell.length_b   1.000
_cell.length_c   1.000
_cell.angle_alpha   90.00
_cell.angle_beta   90.00
_cell.angle_gamma   90.00
#
_symmetry.space_group_name_H-M   'P 1'
#
loop_
_entity.id
_entity.type
_entity.pdbx_description
1 polymer ?
#
loop_
_entity_poly.entity_id
_entity_poly.type
_entity_poly.pdbx_seq_one_letter_code
_entity_poly.pdbx_strand_id
1 'polypeptide(L)'
;YEAKFEEKLLEAKKMGATTVIYGDIDIELHRQWDIDRATNAGLDYELPLWQGDREKVVHEFIDAGFKAVIKKVNLENMSEDFLGKTLDKPLIEEIKKTGSDACGENGEYHTFVVDGPLFSTPIELDVLGKTISNGYGILDVK
;
A
#
# COMPACT_ATOMS: atom_id res chain seq x y z
N TYR A 1 -3.90 -16.41 -5.71
CA TYR A 1 -3.94 -15.30 -4.73
C TYR A 1 -5.23 -15.34 -3.92
N GLU A 2 -6.42 -15.28 -4.54
CA GLU A 2 -7.74 -15.23 -3.88
C GLU A 2 -7.95 -16.29 -2.81
N ALA A 3 -7.72 -17.57 -3.15
CA ALA A 3 -7.92 -18.67 -2.20
C ALA A 3 -7.07 -18.53 -0.93
N LYS A 4 -5.83 -18.00 -1.06
CA LYS A 4 -4.97 -17.72 0.08
C LYS A 4 -5.45 -16.53 0.91
N PHE A 5 -6.00 -15.53 0.25
CA PHE A 5 -6.58 -14.38 0.92
C PHE A 5 -7.81 -14.79 1.75
N GLU A 6 -8.74 -15.53 1.14
CA GLU A 6 -9.93 -16.04 1.84
C GLU A 6 -9.57 -16.98 2.99
N GLU A 7 -8.55 -17.85 2.83
CA GLU A 7 -8.03 -18.68 3.93
C GLU A 7 -7.61 -17.81 5.13
N LYS A 8 -6.93 -16.67 4.87
CA LYS A 8 -6.52 -15.75 5.94
C LYS A 8 -7.68 -14.99 6.57
N LEU A 9 -8.68 -14.62 5.80
CA LEU A 9 -9.91 -14.05 6.35
C LEU A 9 -10.64 -15.04 7.27
N LEU A 10 -10.73 -16.31 6.88
CA LEU A 10 -11.34 -17.35 7.70
C LEU A 10 -10.52 -17.64 8.97
N GLU A 11 -9.19 -17.56 8.93
CA GLU A 11 -8.34 -17.64 10.11
C GLU A 11 -8.61 -16.46 11.05
N ALA A 12 -8.64 -15.23 10.53
CA ALA A 12 -8.95 -14.04 11.33
C ALA A 12 -10.34 -14.13 11.97
N LYS A 13 -11.34 -14.62 11.24
CA LYS A 13 -12.68 -14.87 11.77
C LYS A 13 -12.66 -15.84 12.95
N LYS A 14 -11.90 -16.95 12.85
CA LYS A 14 -11.73 -17.91 13.95
C LYS A 14 -11.06 -17.29 15.17
N MET A 15 -10.25 -16.26 14.98
CA MET A 15 -9.62 -15.47 16.04
C MET A 15 -10.55 -14.41 16.64
N GLY A 16 -11.77 -14.26 16.10
CA GLY A 16 -12.79 -13.33 16.59
C GLY A 16 -12.98 -12.07 15.77
N ALA A 17 -12.33 -11.94 14.60
CA ALA A 17 -12.61 -10.81 13.71
C ALA A 17 -14.05 -10.88 13.19
N THR A 18 -14.72 -9.74 13.15
CA THR A 18 -16.08 -9.58 12.62
C THR A 18 -16.12 -8.76 11.35
N THR A 19 -15.14 -7.88 11.16
CA THR A 19 -15.09 -6.89 10.07
C THR A 19 -13.72 -6.87 9.44
N VAL A 20 -13.66 -6.73 8.13
CA VAL A 20 -12.44 -6.44 7.36
C VAL A 20 -12.44 -4.97 6.98
N ILE A 21 -11.30 -4.31 7.16
CA ILE A 21 -11.11 -2.92 6.73
C ILE A 21 -10.14 -2.92 5.54
N TYR A 22 -10.60 -2.36 4.43
CA TYR A 22 -9.83 -2.24 3.18
C TYR A 22 -9.37 -0.79 2.97
N GLY A 23 -8.21 -0.63 2.34
CA GLY A 23 -7.61 0.68 2.07
C GLY A 23 -7.89 1.24 0.68
N ASP A 24 -8.70 0.57 -0.12
CA ASP A 24 -8.98 0.96 -1.49
C ASP A 24 -9.73 2.29 -1.56
N ILE A 25 -9.34 3.14 -2.55
CA ILE A 25 -9.77 4.54 -2.60
C ILE A 25 -10.91 4.77 -3.61
N ASP A 26 -10.76 4.34 -4.87
CA ASP A 26 -11.70 4.72 -5.93
C ASP A 26 -11.80 3.75 -7.12
N ILE A 27 -11.09 2.61 -7.10
CA ILE A 27 -11.13 1.62 -8.18
C ILE A 27 -12.26 0.62 -7.91
N GLU A 28 -13.38 0.76 -8.64
CA GLU A 28 -14.60 -0.05 -8.41
C GLU A 28 -14.36 -1.57 -8.52
N LEU A 29 -13.45 -2.01 -9.39
CA LEU A 29 -13.09 -3.43 -9.50
C LEU A 29 -12.43 -3.96 -8.22
N HIS A 30 -11.59 -3.15 -7.57
CA HIS A 30 -10.97 -3.50 -6.29
C HIS A 30 -12.03 -3.58 -5.20
N ARG A 31 -12.88 -2.55 -5.09
CA ARG A 31 -13.98 -2.52 -4.13
C ARG A 31 -14.89 -3.75 -4.25
N GLN A 32 -15.30 -4.11 -5.47
CA GLN A 32 -16.13 -5.28 -5.67
C GLN A 32 -15.42 -6.56 -5.25
N TRP A 33 -14.13 -6.68 -5.58
CA TRP A 33 -13.30 -7.80 -5.15
C TRP A 33 -13.24 -7.93 -3.62
N ASP A 34 -13.03 -6.81 -2.91
CA ASP A 34 -12.98 -6.73 -1.46
C ASP A 34 -14.29 -7.20 -0.82
N ILE A 35 -15.42 -6.68 -1.34
CA ILE A 35 -16.76 -7.03 -0.88
C ILE A 35 -17.01 -8.54 -1.05
N ASP A 36 -16.66 -9.09 -2.21
CA ASP A 36 -16.84 -10.51 -2.50
C ASP A 36 -16.02 -11.38 -1.54
N ARG A 37 -14.74 -11.00 -1.26
CA ARG A 37 -13.87 -11.76 -0.35
C ARG A 37 -14.37 -11.71 1.09
N ALA A 38 -14.75 -10.55 1.60
CA ALA A 38 -15.31 -10.41 2.94
C ALA A 38 -16.62 -11.21 3.08
N THR A 39 -17.52 -11.06 2.10
CA THR A 39 -18.81 -11.77 2.08
C THR A 39 -18.63 -13.29 2.05
N ASN A 40 -17.74 -13.81 1.20
CA ASN A 40 -17.44 -15.25 1.12
C ASN A 40 -16.89 -15.80 2.45
N ALA A 41 -16.10 -15.01 3.17
CA ALA A 41 -15.62 -15.36 4.50
C ALA A 41 -16.69 -15.18 5.59
N GLY A 42 -17.82 -14.54 5.26
CA GLY A 42 -18.90 -14.21 6.19
C GLY A 42 -18.46 -13.19 7.25
N LEU A 43 -17.69 -12.17 6.80
CA LEU A 43 -17.27 -11.02 7.57
C LEU A 43 -17.97 -9.77 7.04
N ASP A 44 -18.20 -8.79 7.90
CA ASP A 44 -18.54 -7.44 7.48
C ASP A 44 -17.33 -6.75 6.86
N TYR A 45 -17.54 -5.65 6.13
CA TYR A 45 -16.46 -4.90 5.50
C TYR A 45 -16.66 -3.39 5.64
N GLU A 46 -15.54 -2.67 5.67
CA GLU A 46 -15.50 -1.21 5.63
C GLU A 46 -14.37 -0.74 4.70
N LEU A 47 -14.66 0.35 3.95
CA LEU A 47 -13.68 1.04 3.11
C LEU A 47 -13.64 2.53 3.52
N PRO A 48 -12.95 2.88 4.60
CA PRO A 48 -12.98 4.23 5.16
C PRO A 48 -12.37 5.30 4.25
N LEU A 49 -11.56 4.91 3.26
CA LEU A 49 -10.94 5.82 2.29
C LEU A 49 -11.72 5.90 0.98
N TRP A 50 -12.82 5.15 0.84
CA TRP A 50 -13.57 5.07 -0.41
C TRP A 50 -14.10 6.43 -0.86
N GLN A 51 -13.85 6.76 -2.15
CA GLN A 51 -14.12 8.06 -2.77
C GLN A 51 -13.33 9.24 -2.17
N GLY A 52 -12.25 8.94 -1.47
CA GLY A 52 -11.30 9.95 -1.00
C GLY A 52 -10.49 10.56 -2.14
N ASP A 53 -10.06 11.79 -1.94
CA ASP A 53 -9.08 12.43 -2.82
C ASP A 53 -7.70 11.80 -2.57
N ARG A 54 -7.09 11.20 -3.61
CA ARG A 54 -5.83 10.44 -3.50
C ARG A 54 -4.69 11.27 -2.93
N GLU A 55 -4.53 12.51 -3.39
CA GLU A 55 -3.47 13.39 -2.91
C GLU A 55 -3.69 13.77 -1.45
N LYS A 56 -4.95 14.05 -1.08
CA LYS A 56 -5.31 14.33 0.32
C LYS A 56 -5.03 13.13 1.21
N VAL A 57 -5.41 11.91 0.79
CA VAL A 57 -5.18 10.67 1.56
C VAL A 57 -3.70 10.45 1.84
N VAL A 58 -2.81 10.59 0.84
CA VAL A 58 -1.36 10.41 1.07
C VAL A 58 -0.79 11.52 1.95
N HIS A 59 -1.28 12.76 1.84
CA HIS A 59 -0.85 13.84 2.73
C HIS A 59 -1.32 13.63 4.17
N GLU A 60 -2.54 13.16 4.38
CA GLU A 60 -3.05 12.80 5.72
C GLU A 60 -2.23 11.67 6.34
N PHE A 61 -1.83 10.66 5.56
CA PHE A 61 -0.93 9.59 6.01
C PHE A 61 0.42 10.14 6.48
N ILE A 62 1.04 11.04 5.70
CA ILE A 62 2.31 11.67 6.06
C ILE A 62 2.15 12.56 7.29
N ASP A 63 1.10 13.39 7.35
CA ASP A 63 0.83 14.33 8.45
C ASP A 63 0.48 13.59 9.76
N ALA A 64 -0.10 12.41 9.67
CA ALA A 64 -0.31 11.52 10.82
C ALA A 64 1.00 10.93 11.39
N GLY A 65 2.14 11.14 10.72
CA GLY A 65 3.45 10.71 11.19
C GLY A 65 3.85 9.30 10.79
N PHE A 66 3.12 8.66 9.87
CA PHE A 66 3.54 7.39 9.29
C PHE A 66 4.74 7.59 8.35
N LYS A 67 5.65 6.61 8.35
CA LYS A 67 6.81 6.55 7.46
C LYS A 67 6.71 5.30 6.60
N ALA A 68 6.66 5.49 5.29
CA ALA A 68 6.63 4.41 4.31
C ALA A 68 7.78 4.54 3.32
N VAL A 69 8.48 3.45 3.09
CA VAL A 69 9.61 3.38 2.16
C VAL A 69 9.13 2.79 0.83
N ILE A 70 9.51 3.39 -0.29
CA ILE A 70 9.20 2.86 -1.62
C ILE A 70 9.99 1.56 -1.82
N LYS A 71 9.25 0.46 -1.88
CA LYS A 71 9.77 -0.91 -1.97
C LYS A 71 9.84 -1.43 -3.40
N LYS A 72 8.93 -0.98 -4.27
CA LYS A 72 8.82 -1.43 -5.64
C LYS A 72 8.34 -0.27 -6.53
N VAL A 73 8.86 -0.18 -7.74
CA VAL A 73 8.42 0.79 -8.76
C VAL A 73 8.18 0.08 -10.09
N ASN A 74 7.19 0.54 -10.84
CA ASN A 74 7.00 0.18 -12.24
C ASN A 74 7.91 1.06 -13.09
N LEU A 75 8.88 0.45 -13.78
CA LEU A 75 9.90 1.17 -14.55
C LEU A 75 9.34 1.84 -15.84
N GLU A 76 8.11 1.53 -16.22
CA GLU A 76 7.42 2.26 -17.28
C GLU A 76 6.99 3.66 -16.84
N ASN A 77 6.75 3.84 -15.53
CA ASN A 77 6.25 5.09 -14.95
C ASN A 77 7.31 5.85 -14.16
N MET A 78 8.19 5.13 -13.44
CA MET A 78 9.10 5.73 -12.47
C MET A 78 10.51 5.13 -12.57
N SER A 79 11.53 5.97 -12.28
CA SER A 79 12.92 5.51 -12.17
C SER A 79 13.15 4.65 -10.93
N GLU A 80 14.12 3.73 -11.00
CA GLU A 80 14.60 2.97 -9.83
C GLU A 80 15.22 3.86 -8.74
N ASP A 81 15.51 5.14 -9.03
CA ASP A 81 16.03 6.10 -8.06
C ASP A 81 15.02 6.46 -6.95
N PHE A 82 13.74 6.13 -7.16
CA PHE A 82 12.71 6.27 -6.13
C PHE A 82 12.78 5.16 -5.06
N LEU A 83 13.40 4.02 -5.37
CA LEU A 83 13.52 2.89 -4.43
C LEU A 83 14.33 3.28 -3.18
N GLY A 84 13.77 2.97 -2.02
CA GLY A 84 14.38 3.24 -0.73
C GLY A 84 14.10 4.66 -0.19
N LYS A 85 13.48 5.54 -0.98
CA LYS A 85 13.05 6.85 -0.47
C LYS A 85 11.84 6.68 0.45
N THR A 86 11.82 7.47 1.53
CA THR A 86 10.67 7.55 2.44
C THR A 86 9.68 8.59 1.93
N LEU A 87 8.39 8.27 1.93
CA LEU A 87 7.35 9.21 1.51
C LEU A 87 7.35 10.44 2.41
N ASP A 88 7.47 11.59 1.77
CA ASP A 88 7.25 12.91 2.34
C ASP A 88 6.60 13.83 1.29
N LYS A 89 6.15 15.02 1.70
CA LYS A 89 5.47 15.94 0.79
C LYS A 89 6.32 16.34 -0.42
N PRO A 90 7.63 16.66 -0.28
CA PRO A 90 8.49 16.90 -1.43
C PRO A 90 8.58 15.72 -2.39
N LEU A 91 8.68 14.48 -1.88
CA LEU A 91 8.75 13.29 -2.72
C LEU A 91 7.45 13.04 -3.48
N ILE A 92 6.28 13.31 -2.87
CA ILE A 92 4.99 13.23 -3.57
C ILE A 92 4.97 14.19 -4.77
N GLU A 93 5.48 15.41 -4.63
CA GLU A 93 5.60 16.34 -5.76
C GLU A 93 6.59 15.86 -6.85
N GLU A 94 7.65 15.14 -6.48
CA GLU A 94 8.55 14.48 -7.45
C GLU A 94 7.83 13.35 -8.19
N ILE A 95 7.08 12.52 -7.48
CA ILE A 95 6.27 11.42 -8.04
C ILE A 95 5.27 11.98 -9.06
N LYS A 96 4.50 13.01 -8.70
CA LYS A 96 3.53 13.65 -9.59
C LYS A 96 4.16 14.18 -10.89
N LYS A 97 5.40 14.68 -10.83
CA LYS A 97 6.14 15.14 -12.03
C LYS A 97 6.45 14.03 -13.03
N THR A 98 6.47 12.77 -12.61
CA THR A 98 6.62 11.62 -13.53
C THR A 98 5.32 11.31 -14.27
N GLY A 99 4.20 11.90 -13.88
CA GLY A 99 2.86 11.57 -14.36
C GLY A 99 2.20 10.44 -13.56
N SER A 100 2.87 9.95 -12.51
CA SER A 100 2.33 8.90 -11.64
C SER A 100 1.33 9.48 -10.64
N ASP A 101 0.41 8.61 -10.20
CA ASP A 101 -0.52 8.93 -9.13
C ASP A 101 0.18 9.12 -7.78
N ALA A 102 -0.28 10.10 -7.00
CA ALA A 102 0.29 10.43 -5.70
C ALA A 102 0.25 9.27 -4.68
N CYS A 103 -0.77 8.40 -4.77
CA CYS A 103 -0.93 7.21 -3.93
C CYS A 103 -0.37 5.93 -4.56
N GLY A 104 -0.03 5.93 -5.87
CA GLY A 104 0.39 4.74 -6.59
C GLY A 104 -0.72 3.72 -6.86
N GLU A 105 -1.99 4.16 -6.87
CA GLU A 105 -3.17 3.32 -6.99
C GLU A 105 -3.26 2.57 -8.34
N ASN A 106 -2.59 3.06 -9.39
CA ASN A 106 -2.56 2.38 -10.68
C ASN A 106 -1.36 1.41 -10.80
N GLY A 107 -0.66 1.13 -9.69
CA GLY A 107 0.47 0.20 -9.65
C GLY A 107 1.82 0.81 -10.04
N GLU A 108 1.95 2.14 -9.99
CA GLU A 108 3.19 2.85 -10.30
C GLU A 108 4.28 2.52 -9.28
N TYR A 109 3.90 2.45 -8.00
CA TYR A 109 4.81 2.06 -6.93
C TYR A 109 4.10 1.36 -5.78
N HIS A 110 4.87 0.66 -4.94
CA HIS A 110 4.42 0.07 -3.70
C HIS A 110 5.34 0.46 -2.56
N THR A 111 4.77 0.63 -1.38
CA THR A 111 5.50 1.02 -0.17
C THR A 111 5.48 -0.07 0.89
N PHE A 112 6.38 0.08 1.85
CA PHE A 112 6.39 -0.68 3.10
C PHE A 112 6.44 0.31 4.26
N VAL A 113 5.45 0.26 5.15
CA VAL A 113 5.38 1.14 6.32
C VAL A 113 6.34 0.65 7.39
N VAL A 114 7.25 1.52 7.80
CA VAL A 114 8.34 1.18 8.74
C VAL A 114 8.18 1.83 10.11
N ASP A 115 7.34 2.88 10.21
CA ASP A 115 7.15 3.62 11.46
C ASP A 115 5.81 4.40 11.42
N GLY A 116 5.33 4.80 12.58
CA GLY A 116 4.12 5.62 12.70
C GLY A 116 3.56 5.62 14.12
N PRO A 117 2.44 6.34 14.35
CA PRO A 117 1.87 6.52 15.70
C PRO A 117 1.46 5.22 16.40
N LEU A 118 1.25 4.14 15.65
CA LEU A 118 0.83 2.84 16.17
C LEU A 118 2.02 1.89 16.42
N PHE A 119 3.23 2.28 16.05
CA PHE A 119 4.42 1.47 16.24
C PHE A 119 5.02 1.73 17.62
N SER A 120 5.27 0.66 18.36
CA SER A 120 6.04 0.75 19.61
C SER A 120 7.54 0.93 19.36
N THR A 121 8.02 0.44 18.22
CA THR A 121 9.42 0.53 17.76
C THR A 121 9.43 0.55 16.24
N PRO A 122 10.18 1.45 15.60
CA PRO A 122 10.34 1.44 14.16
C PRO A 122 10.89 0.10 13.63
N ILE A 123 10.50 -0.28 12.43
CA ILE A 123 11.10 -1.42 11.72
C ILE A 123 12.37 -0.91 11.03
N GLU A 124 13.51 -1.49 11.40
CA GLU A 124 14.77 -1.26 10.71
C GLU A 124 14.83 -2.13 9.45
N LEU A 125 15.17 -1.52 8.32
CA LEU A 125 15.35 -2.22 7.05
C LEU A 125 16.83 -2.31 6.70
N ASP A 126 17.36 -3.51 6.66
CA ASP A 126 18.67 -3.77 6.07
C ASP A 126 18.54 -3.78 4.54
N VAL A 127 18.96 -2.72 3.88
CA VAL A 127 18.94 -2.64 2.41
C VAL A 127 20.09 -3.47 1.84
N LEU A 128 19.77 -4.53 1.14
CA LEU A 128 20.74 -5.46 0.53
C LEU A 128 21.13 -5.06 -0.91
N GLY A 129 20.22 -4.36 -1.62
CA GLY A 129 20.44 -3.96 -3.00
C GLY A 129 19.14 -3.61 -3.71
N LYS A 130 19.21 -3.63 -5.03
CA LYS A 130 18.07 -3.46 -5.93
C LYS A 130 18.08 -4.56 -6.98
N THR A 131 16.92 -5.11 -7.27
CA THR A 131 16.71 -6.09 -8.35
C THR A 131 15.74 -5.55 -9.38
N ILE A 132 16.06 -5.76 -10.66
CA ILE A 132 15.13 -5.45 -11.77
C ILE A 132 14.56 -6.77 -12.28
N SER A 133 13.23 -6.88 -12.28
CA SER A 133 12.54 -8.08 -12.78
C SER A 133 11.19 -7.71 -13.40
N ASN A 134 10.94 -8.24 -14.60
CA ASN A 134 9.64 -8.11 -15.30
C ASN A 134 9.13 -6.65 -15.42
N GLY A 135 10.02 -5.69 -15.70
CA GLY A 135 9.65 -4.27 -15.82
C GLY A 135 9.51 -3.53 -14.49
N TYR A 136 9.83 -4.18 -13.37
CA TYR A 136 9.79 -3.58 -12.04
C TYR A 136 11.19 -3.46 -11.43
N GLY A 137 11.44 -2.33 -10.77
CA GLY A 137 12.53 -2.19 -9.82
C GLY A 137 12.05 -2.59 -8.41
N ILE A 138 12.84 -3.36 -7.68
CA ILE A 138 12.51 -3.89 -6.36
C ILE A 138 13.68 -3.58 -5.42
N LEU A 139 13.38 -3.01 -4.25
CA LEU A 139 14.35 -2.84 -3.17
C LEU A 139 14.48 -4.16 -2.41
N ASP A 140 15.66 -4.74 -2.40
CA ASP A 140 15.94 -5.95 -1.63
C ASP A 140 16.23 -5.56 -0.18
N VAL A 141 15.44 -6.09 0.73
CA VAL A 141 15.53 -5.79 2.17
C VAL A 141 15.45 -7.06 3.01
N LYS A 142 16.03 -6.99 4.20
CA LYS A 142 15.97 -8.04 5.21
C LYS A 142 15.47 -7.45 6.53
#